data_752b678ce9c1bae29e2e1d777a9f4e1d
#
_entry.id   752b678ce9c1bae29e2e1d777a9f4e1d
#
_cell.length_a   1.000
_cell.length_b   1.000
_cell.length_c   1.000
_cell.angle_alpha   90.00
_cell.angle_beta   90.00
_cell.angle_gamma   90.00
#
_symmetry.space_group_name_H-M   'P 1'
#
loop_
_entity.id
_entity.type
_entity.pdbx_description
1 polymer ?
#
loop_
_entity_poly.entity_id
_entity_poly.type
_entity_poly.pdbx_seq_one_letter_code
_entity_poly.pdbx_strand_id
1 'polypeptide(L)'
;MGKWTLVFFLTPLVEMYILIEVGGQIGATSTVLLVVITAVVGVAILRREGFRTLTKGLSRLQQGQVPAIEVVEGLLLAVAGALLLTPGFVTDVVGFTILAPLIRNNIAKRILAQVNLKSSAERPAGAGKTIEGDFRRRP
;
A
#
# COMPACT_ATOMS: atom_id res chain seq x y z
N MET A 1 6.59 21.69 -3.50
CA MET A 1 5.33 21.20 -4.11
C MET A 1 5.47 20.69 -5.56
N GLY A 2 6.54 21.05 -6.31
CA GLY A 2 6.56 20.81 -7.77
C GLY A 2 6.62 19.36 -8.29
N LYS A 3 7.37 18.46 -7.64
CA LYS A 3 7.64 17.13 -8.24
C LYS A 3 6.42 16.19 -8.25
N TRP A 4 5.70 16.13 -7.16
CA TRP A 4 4.52 15.26 -7.04
C TRP A 4 3.32 15.74 -7.86
N THR A 5 3.15 17.07 -7.95
CA THR A 5 2.14 17.69 -8.82
C THR A 5 2.42 17.37 -10.29
N LEU A 6 3.69 17.46 -10.71
CA LEU A 6 4.10 17.11 -12.07
C LEU A 6 3.80 15.63 -12.39
N VAL A 7 4.16 14.72 -11.51
CA VAL A 7 3.87 13.29 -11.69
C VAL A 7 2.36 13.04 -11.82
N PHE A 8 1.55 13.68 -10.97
CA PHE A 8 0.09 13.52 -11.01
C PHE A 8 -0.52 13.96 -12.35
N PHE A 9 -0.07 15.08 -12.92
CA PHE A 9 -0.56 15.54 -14.22
C PHE A 9 0.07 14.80 -15.41
N LEU A 10 1.32 14.34 -15.28
CA LEU A 10 2.00 13.63 -16.36
C LEU A 10 1.48 12.20 -16.54
N THR A 11 1.10 11.54 -15.46
CA THR A 11 0.61 10.13 -15.50
C THR A 11 -0.56 9.97 -16.47
N PRO A 12 -1.67 10.73 -16.41
CA PRO A 12 -2.78 10.58 -17.35
C PRO A 12 -2.38 10.87 -18.80
N LEU A 13 -1.47 11.81 -19.03
CA LEU A 13 -0.98 12.11 -20.37
C LEU A 13 -0.18 10.96 -20.98
N VAL A 14 0.68 10.34 -20.17
CA VAL A 14 1.46 9.17 -20.57
C VAL A 14 0.53 7.98 -20.85
N GLU A 15 -0.48 7.75 -20.00
CA GLU A 15 -1.48 6.70 -20.21
C GLU A 15 -2.24 6.90 -21.52
N MET A 16 -2.75 8.12 -21.76
CA MET A 16 -3.44 8.44 -23.00
C MET A 16 -2.55 8.23 -24.23
N TYR A 17 -1.29 8.65 -24.16
CA TYR A 17 -0.34 8.44 -25.24
C TYR A 17 -0.15 6.95 -25.54
N ILE A 18 0.06 6.13 -24.52
CA ILE A 18 0.24 4.68 -24.68
C ILE A 18 -1.04 4.02 -25.22
N LEU A 19 -2.22 4.43 -24.71
CA LEU A 19 -3.51 3.91 -25.20
C LEU A 19 -3.73 4.22 -26.70
N ILE A 20 -3.36 5.41 -27.15
CA ILE A 20 -3.45 5.81 -28.57
C ILE A 20 -2.47 4.99 -29.41
N GLU A 21 -1.22 4.85 -28.96
CA GLU A 21 -0.19 4.11 -29.67
C GLU A 21 -0.57 2.62 -29.81
N VAL A 22 -0.96 1.97 -28.71
CA VAL A 22 -1.40 0.57 -28.71
C VAL A 22 -2.68 0.39 -29.53
N GLY A 23 -3.64 1.33 -29.37
CA GLY A 23 -4.89 1.32 -30.14
C GLY A 23 -4.67 1.46 -31.66
N GLY A 24 -3.64 2.19 -32.05
CA GLY A 24 -3.21 2.29 -33.44
C GLY A 24 -2.66 0.97 -34.01
N GLN A 25 -2.01 0.16 -33.17
CA GLN A 25 -1.39 -1.10 -33.59
C GLN A 25 -2.37 -2.28 -33.59
N ILE A 26 -3.16 -2.45 -32.51
CA ILE A 26 -4.06 -3.62 -32.34
C ILE A 26 -5.54 -3.32 -32.59
N GLY A 27 -5.86 -2.05 -32.84
CA GLY A 27 -7.21 -1.57 -33.04
C GLY A 27 -7.93 -1.17 -31.75
N ALA A 28 -8.81 -0.18 -31.82
CA ALA A 28 -9.50 0.40 -30.67
C ALA A 28 -10.32 -0.63 -29.88
N THR A 29 -11.05 -1.52 -30.58
CA THR A 29 -11.86 -2.56 -29.93
C THR A 29 -11.03 -3.52 -29.10
N SER A 30 -9.89 -3.97 -29.61
CA SER A 30 -8.97 -4.87 -28.89
C SER A 30 -8.38 -4.18 -27.68
N THR A 31 -8.02 -2.90 -27.81
CA THR A 31 -7.47 -2.10 -26.70
C THR A 31 -8.50 -1.94 -25.57
N VAL A 32 -9.74 -1.60 -25.90
CA VAL A 32 -10.82 -1.50 -24.91
C VAL A 32 -11.07 -2.84 -24.24
N LEU A 33 -11.12 -3.92 -25.01
CA LEU A 33 -11.30 -5.27 -24.44
C LEU A 33 -10.18 -5.64 -23.47
N LEU A 34 -8.93 -5.32 -23.81
CA LEU A 34 -7.75 -5.58 -22.97
C LEU A 34 -7.86 -4.79 -21.65
N VAL A 35 -8.22 -3.50 -21.69
CA VAL A 35 -8.45 -2.67 -20.49
C VAL A 35 -9.56 -3.25 -19.61
N VAL A 36 -10.67 -3.70 -20.19
CA VAL A 36 -11.75 -4.33 -19.44
C VAL A 36 -11.30 -5.64 -18.78
N ILE A 37 -10.56 -6.47 -19.50
CA ILE A 37 -10.05 -7.74 -18.98
C ILE A 37 -9.08 -7.48 -17.82
N THR A 38 -8.13 -6.55 -17.96
CA THR A 38 -7.17 -6.21 -16.88
C THR A 38 -7.90 -5.68 -15.65
N ALA A 39 -8.90 -4.81 -15.81
CA ALA A 39 -9.71 -4.32 -14.71
C ALA A 39 -10.47 -5.46 -13.98
N VAL A 40 -11.13 -6.36 -14.71
CA VAL A 40 -11.85 -7.49 -14.12
C VAL A 40 -10.92 -8.43 -13.38
N VAL A 41 -9.78 -8.78 -13.98
CA VAL A 41 -8.76 -9.62 -13.35
C VAL A 41 -8.18 -8.94 -12.12
N GLY A 42 -7.85 -7.65 -12.22
CA GLY A 42 -7.33 -6.86 -11.12
C GLY A 42 -8.28 -6.82 -9.92
N VAL A 43 -9.57 -6.55 -10.16
CA VAL A 43 -10.60 -6.56 -9.11
C VAL A 43 -10.77 -7.95 -8.48
N ALA A 44 -10.72 -9.02 -9.28
CA ALA A 44 -10.83 -10.39 -8.76
C ALA A 44 -9.65 -10.73 -7.82
N ILE A 45 -8.43 -10.39 -8.22
CA ILE A 45 -7.23 -10.59 -7.39
C ILE A 45 -7.29 -9.70 -6.14
N LEU A 46 -7.68 -8.43 -6.29
CA LEU A 46 -7.81 -7.47 -5.19
C LEU A 46 -8.77 -7.97 -4.12
N ARG A 47 -9.94 -8.47 -4.52
CA ARG A 47 -10.92 -9.05 -3.59
C ARG A 47 -10.35 -10.23 -2.82
N ARG A 48 -9.68 -11.15 -3.52
CA ARG A 48 -9.06 -12.33 -2.90
C ARG A 48 -7.97 -11.94 -1.91
N GLU A 49 -7.06 -11.07 -2.30
CA GLU A 49 -5.95 -10.63 -1.46
C GLU A 49 -6.42 -9.72 -0.32
N GLY A 50 -7.42 -8.89 -0.56
CA GLY A 50 -8.05 -8.05 0.47
C GLY A 50 -8.69 -8.89 1.57
N PHE A 51 -9.47 -9.89 1.21
CA PHE A 51 -10.07 -10.81 2.17
C PHE A 51 -9.01 -11.59 2.96
N ARG A 52 -7.97 -12.07 2.28
CA ARG A 52 -6.85 -12.78 2.92
C ARG A 52 -6.09 -11.89 3.92
N THR A 53 -5.85 -10.64 3.59
CA THR A 53 -5.16 -9.68 4.47
C THR A 53 -6.03 -9.35 5.67
N LEU A 54 -7.33 -9.17 5.46
CA LEU A 54 -8.29 -8.88 6.52
C LEU A 54 -8.38 -10.05 7.53
N THR A 55 -8.53 -11.29 7.04
CA THR A 55 -8.60 -12.47 7.92
C THR A 55 -7.32 -12.68 8.72
N LYS A 56 -6.15 -12.43 8.13
CA LYS A 56 -4.88 -12.45 8.86
C LYS A 56 -4.83 -11.39 9.96
N GLY A 57 -5.27 -10.16 9.66
CA GLY A 57 -5.32 -9.07 10.64
C GLY A 57 -6.24 -9.40 11.82
N LEU A 58 -7.43 -9.93 11.55
CA LEU A 58 -8.38 -10.35 12.58
C LEU A 58 -7.82 -11.48 13.46
N SER A 59 -7.17 -12.47 12.84
CA SER A 59 -6.53 -13.58 13.59
C SER A 59 -5.44 -13.08 14.54
N ARG A 60 -4.64 -12.09 14.13
CA ARG A 60 -3.64 -11.47 15.02
C ARG A 60 -4.27 -10.69 16.16
N LEU A 61 -5.34 -9.96 15.91
CA LEU A 61 -6.10 -9.27 16.97
C LEU A 61 -6.65 -10.25 18.01
N GLN A 62 -7.19 -11.39 17.58
CA GLN A 62 -7.68 -12.44 18.49
C GLN A 62 -6.55 -13.03 19.35
N GLN A 63 -5.31 -13.00 18.87
CA GLN A 63 -4.12 -13.42 19.62
C GLN A 63 -3.51 -12.28 20.49
N GLY A 64 -4.20 -11.12 20.60
CA GLY A 64 -3.71 -9.98 21.36
C GLY A 64 -2.54 -9.24 20.69
N GLN A 65 -2.28 -9.49 19.41
CA GLN A 65 -1.19 -8.86 18.66
C GLN A 65 -1.71 -7.69 17.83
N VAL A 66 -0.92 -6.62 17.70
CA VAL A 66 -1.24 -5.48 16.82
C VAL A 66 -0.90 -5.85 15.37
N PRO A 67 -1.89 -5.84 14.44
CA PRO A 67 -1.68 -6.24 13.04
C PRO A 67 -1.10 -5.11 12.19
N ALA A 68 0.04 -4.53 12.61
CA ALA A 68 0.61 -3.36 11.94
C ALA A 68 0.98 -3.61 10.47
N ILE A 69 1.50 -4.81 10.15
CA ILE A 69 1.85 -5.20 8.78
C ILE A 69 0.59 -5.31 7.93
N GLU A 70 -0.45 -5.96 8.44
CA GLU A 70 -1.72 -6.18 7.74
C GLU A 70 -2.46 -4.86 7.46
N VAL A 71 -2.35 -3.89 8.35
CA VAL A 71 -2.91 -2.54 8.14
C VAL A 71 -2.20 -1.85 6.96
N VAL A 72 -0.86 -1.88 6.93
CA VAL A 72 -0.10 -1.30 5.81
C VAL A 72 -0.35 -2.07 4.52
N GLU A 73 -0.42 -3.40 4.56
CA GLU A 73 -0.79 -4.22 3.40
C GLU A 73 -2.19 -3.88 2.88
N GLY A 74 -3.16 -3.65 3.76
CA GLY A 74 -4.51 -3.22 3.39
C GLY A 74 -4.54 -1.85 2.71
N LEU A 75 -3.74 -0.89 3.19
CA LEU A 75 -3.59 0.41 2.55
C LEU A 75 -2.96 0.29 1.15
N LEU A 76 -1.92 -0.54 1.01
CA LEU A 76 -1.29 -0.80 -0.30
C LEU A 76 -2.28 -1.46 -1.28
N LEU A 77 -3.15 -2.37 -0.79
CA LEU A 77 -4.22 -2.95 -1.60
C LEU A 77 -5.24 -1.91 -2.04
N ALA A 78 -5.60 -0.96 -1.18
CA ALA A 78 -6.50 0.15 -1.56
C ALA A 78 -5.88 1.02 -2.66
N VAL A 79 -4.59 1.34 -2.55
CA VAL A 79 -3.85 2.08 -3.58
C VAL A 79 -3.79 1.28 -4.89
N ALA A 80 -3.46 -0.02 -4.84
CA ALA A 80 -3.45 -0.88 -6.02
C ALA A 80 -4.83 -0.94 -6.69
N GLY A 81 -5.90 -1.03 -5.89
CA GLY A 81 -7.26 -1.01 -6.39
C GLY A 81 -7.61 0.29 -7.10
N ALA A 82 -7.23 1.43 -6.53
CA ALA A 82 -7.44 2.74 -7.16
C ALA A 82 -6.70 2.87 -8.49
N LEU A 83 -5.46 2.36 -8.59
CA LEU A 83 -4.68 2.35 -9.83
C LEU A 83 -5.35 1.48 -10.90
N LEU A 84 -5.81 0.27 -10.56
CA LEU A 84 -6.46 -0.65 -11.49
C LEU A 84 -7.87 -0.23 -11.92
N LEU A 85 -8.54 0.66 -11.16
CA LEU A 85 -9.81 1.25 -11.55
C LEU A 85 -9.63 2.43 -12.52
N THR A 86 -8.45 3.03 -12.55
CA THR A 86 -8.09 4.05 -13.52
C THR A 86 -7.55 3.36 -14.76
N PRO A 87 -8.28 3.40 -15.90
CA PRO A 87 -7.88 2.65 -17.09
C PRO A 87 -6.53 3.15 -17.61
N GLY A 88 -5.52 2.30 -17.63
CA GLY A 88 -4.20 2.64 -18.12
C GLY A 88 -3.23 1.44 -18.11
N PHE A 89 -2.25 1.44 -19.01
CA PHE A 89 -1.26 0.37 -19.09
C PHE A 89 -0.19 0.45 -18.01
N VAL A 90 0.33 1.63 -17.74
CA VAL A 90 1.39 1.83 -16.74
C VAL A 90 0.82 1.70 -15.34
N THR A 91 -0.32 2.34 -15.08
CA THR A 91 -1.01 2.23 -13.79
C THR A 91 -1.44 0.80 -13.48
N ASP A 92 -1.87 0.03 -14.49
CA ASP A 92 -2.19 -1.39 -14.33
C ASP A 92 -0.96 -2.21 -13.94
N VAL A 93 0.18 -2.02 -14.62
CA VAL A 93 1.44 -2.71 -14.26
C VAL A 93 1.85 -2.40 -12.82
N VAL A 94 1.77 -1.13 -12.41
CA VAL A 94 2.07 -0.73 -11.02
C VAL A 94 1.08 -1.35 -10.04
N GLY A 95 -0.22 -1.30 -10.34
CA GLY A 95 -1.28 -1.89 -9.53
C GLY A 95 -1.08 -3.40 -9.33
N PHE A 96 -0.85 -4.16 -10.41
CA PHE A 96 -0.56 -5.61 -10.33
C PHE A 96 0.71 -5.90 -9.55
N THR A 97 1.75 -5.07 -9.70
CA THR A 97 3.00 -5.22 -8.93
C THR A 97 2.74 -5.11 -7.42
N ILE A 98 1.92 -4.13 -7.00
CA ILE A 98 1.55 -3.96 -5.59
C ILE A 98 0.62 -5.09 -5.11
N LEU A 99 -0.24 -5.63 -5.97
CA LEU A 99 -1.10 -6.77 -5.64
C LEU A 99 -0.29 -8.03 -5.33
N ALA A 100 0.90 -8.19 -5.87
CA ALA A 100 1.75 -9.35 -5.63
C ALA A 100 2.12 -9.47 -4.15
N PRO A 101 1.77 -10.58 -3.44
CA PRO A 101 1.91 -10.69 -1.99
C PRO A 101 3.36 -10.52 -1.50
N LEU A 102 4.33 -11.03 -2.26
CA LEU A 102 5.75 -10.93 -1.92
C LEU A 102 6.24 -9.48 -1.93
N ILE A 103 5.88 -8.73 -2.97
CA ILE A 103 6.29 -7.33 -3.13
C ILE A 103 5.62 -6.48 -2.06
N ARG A 104 4.30 -6.64 -1.88
CA ARG A 104 3.51 -5.91 -0.89
C ARG A 104 4.03 -6.12 0.53
N ASN A 105 4.33 -7.35 0.93
CA ASN A 105 4.87 -7.66 2.26
C ASN A 105 6.24 -6.98 2.49
N ASN A 106 7.11 -6.99 1.47
CA ASN A 106 8.42 -6.34 1.55
C ASN A 106 8.29 -4.82 1.66
N ILE A 107 7.36 -4.22 0.92
CA ILE A 107 7.06 -2.78 1.01
C ILE A 107 6.52 -2.45 2.40
N ALA A 108 5.55 -3.22 2.90
CA ALA A 108 4.95 -3.01 4.23
C ALA A 108 6.00 -3.07 5.34
N LYS A 109 6.89 -4.06 5.31
CA LYS A 109 7.99 -4.17 6.28
C LYS A 109 8.94 -2.98 6.23
N ARG A 110 9.29 -2.49 5.02
CA ARG A 110 10.17 -1.32 4.87
C ARG A 110 9.52 -0.05 5.43
N ILE A 111 8.22 0.16 5.15
CA ILE A 111 7.47 1.32 5.67
C ILE A 111 7.46 1.29 7.21
N LEU A 112 7.14 0.14 7.81
CA LEU A 112 7.11 0.00 9.27
C LEU A 112 8.49 0.17 9.91
N ALA A 113 9.55 -0.34 9.30
CA ALA A 113 10.91 -0.13 9.79
C ALA A 113 11.28 1.36 9.83
N GLN A 114 10.92 2.12 8.81
CA GLN A 114 11.16 3.58 8.77
C GLN A 114 10.35 4.35 9.83
N VAL A 115 9.10 3.96 10.05
CA VAL A 115 8.25 4.58 11.09
C VAL A 115 8.82 4.30 12.49
N ASN A 116 9.23 3.06 12.78
CA ASN A 116 9.80 2.69 14.07
C ASN A 116 11.13 3.42 14.36
N LEU A 117 11.98 3.60 13.35
CA LEU A 117 13.24 4.35 13.51
C LEU A 117 12.97 5.82 13.84
N LYS A 118 11.98 6.46 13.20
CA LYS A 118 11.59 7.84 13.52
C LYS A 118 11.02 7.98 14.93
N SER A 119 10.15 7.05 15.34
CA SER A 119 9.56 7.05 16.68
C SER A 119 10.61 6.84 17.78
N SER A 120 11.67 6.09 17.51
CA SER A 120 12.78 5.90 18.45
C SER A 120 13.70 7.12 18.53
N ALA A 121 13.86 7.88 17.45
CA ALA A 121 14.67 9.09 17.41
C ALA A 121 13.95 10.30 18.08
N GLU A 122 12.63 10.30 18.13
CA GLU A 122 11.83 11.36 18.75
C GLU A 122 11.53 11.13 20.25
N ARG A 123 11.93 9.99 20.83
CA ARG A 123 11.87 9.84 22.28
C ARG A 123 12.95 10.67 22.91
N PRO A 124 12.59 11.77 23.63
CA PRO A 124 13.59 12.54 24.37
C PRO A 124 14.28 11.61 25.37
N ALA A 125 15.60 11.67 25.41
CA ALA A 125 16.47 10.89 26.29
C ALA A 125 16.29 11.19 27.79
N GLY A 126 15.07 11.51 28.21
CA GLY A 126 14.72 11.95 29.56
C GLY A 126 13.52 11.27 30.23
N ALA A 127 12.82 10.34 29.53
CA ALA A 127 11.60 9.73 30.11
C ALA A 127 11.85 8.45 30.93
N GLY A 128 13.05 8.27 31.44
CA GLY A 128 13.43 7.17 32.32
C GLY A 128 13.88 7.63 33.72
N LYS A 129 13.24 8.67 34.27
CA LYS A 129 13.45 9.01 35.67
C LYS A 129 12.59 8.10 36.52
N THR A 130 13.10 6.93 36.86
CA THR A 130 12.62 6.12 38.00
C THR A 130 12.68 6.99 39.24
N ILE A 131 11.52 7.35 39.74
CA ILE A 131 11.42 7.98 41.06
C ILE A 131 11.59 6.85 42.08
N GLU A 132 12.79 6.67 42.57
CA GLU A 132 13.07 5.85 43.75
C GLU A 132 12.41 6.52 44.92
N GLY A 133 11.23 6.06 45.32
CA GLY A 133 10.52 6.48 46.53
C GLY A 133 11.14 5.79 47.73
N ASP A 134 11.88 6.54 48.54
CA ASP A 134 12.40 6.11 49.84
C ASP A 134 11.25 5.95 50.86
N PHE A 135 10.79 4.69 51.03
CA PHE A 135 9.77 4.36 52.02
C PHE A 135 10.39 4.25 53.41
N ARG A 136 10.45 5.36 54.17
CA ARG A 136 10.76 5.34 55.60
C ARG A 136 9.50 4.98 56.39
N ARG A 137 9.44 3.72 56.90
CA ARG A 137 8.52 3.37 58.00
C ARG A 137 8.98 4.10 59.24
N ARG A 138 8.13 4.98 59.78
CA ARG A 138 8.26 5.47 61.17
C ARG A 138 7.62 4.46 62.10
N PRO A 139 8.24 4.20 63.31
CA PRO A 139 7.71 3.33 64.35
C PRO A 139 6.44 3.90 65.00
#